data_dbab564389a312417b042c3539139b1f
#
_entry.id   dbab564389a312417b042c3539139b1f
#
_cell.length_a   1.000
_cell.length_b   1.000
_cell.length_c   1.000
_cell.angle_alpha   90.00
_cell.angle_beta   90.00
_cell.angle_gamma   90.00
#
_symmetry.space_group_name_H-M   'P 1'
#
loop_
_entity.id
_entity.type
_entity.pdbx_description
1 polymer ?
#
loop_
_entity_poly.entity_id
_entity_poly.type
_entity_poly.pdbx_seq_one_letter_code
_entity_poly.pdbx_strand_id
1 'polypeptide(L)'
;MKLCLLLLLLCLCHLGLTEEPSPGAPDVSDSVDEEEDTVHGCRGGQVFSREEHRVIGGAIERLGLQLLENLPIGPKQPNVILSPLSLAFALAQLTLGARNETEKLLLKSLHAHGVPCYHHILGSLVPHFSKTSLDVATRMYLRPGFDVKLSFVEDSLARYRSQPVPLVSVEEVNQWVENVTNGHIPNFLESIPHDVVLMLMNAVYFKGEWKTRFDPQVTSKGAFYLDSQNSVSVDMMKSVHYPLRLLDDPELEAQVASFPFKGNTSFLIVLPLPGKENVSSVLPKLNISDLYRRLPQEKTMQVNLPKVKLQYRQELQEALTSMGLGSLFSGPDLSGISDQPLRVTGVRHASTVELSEEGVEASATTVVTSMRSVSLFSVTSPFIFALVDDASLAPLFMGIVTNPAPDNDPMLNDGPLGNSTMSDQPTTDSDRERDINSKQSSKTESAECSSMASCSAPFGEREQPHSLNELEGGNGQKKTEDRSCSKPDDSVPA
;
A
#
# COMPACT_ATOMS: atom_id res chain seq x y z
N MET A 1 -3.03 1.60 57.69
CA MET A 1 -4.37 1.12 57.29
C MET A 1 -4.42 0.27 56.01
N LYS A 2 -3.30 -0.11 55.41
CA LYS A 2 -3.27 -1.00 54.20
C LYS A 2 -2.81 -2.45 54.50
N LEU A 3 -2.46 -2.75 55.75
CA LEU A 3 -1.99 -4.08 56.16
C LEU A 3 -3.09 -4.94 56.83
N CYS A 4 -4.24 -4.35 57.21
CA CYS A 4 -5.35 -5.09 57.81
C CYS A 4 -6.35 -5.67 56.78
N LEU A 5 -6.31 -5.22 55.52
CA LEU A 5 -7.22 -5.72 54.48
C LEU A 5 -6.71 -7.01 53.81
N LEU A 6 -5.41 -7.32 53.94
CA LEU A 6 -4.82 -8.51 53.31
C LEU A 6 -4.98 -9.77 54.18
N LEU A 7 -5.23 -9.61 55.49
CA LEU A 7 -5.43 -10.72 56.44
C LEU A 7 -6.89 -11.19 56.54
N LEU A 8 -7.85 -10.41 56.03
CA LEU A 8 -9.27 -10.79 56.00
C LEU A 8 -9.65 -11.63 54.77
N LEU A 9 -8.84 -11.63 53.74
CA LEU A 9 -9.03 -12.43 52.51
C LEU A 9 -8.44 -13.84 52.61
N LEU A 10 -7.60 -14.13 53.58
CA LEU A 10 -6.97 -15.45 53.82
C LEU A 10 -7.74 -16.33 54.78
N CYS A 11 -8.76 -15.83 55.50
CA CYS A 11 -9.57 -16.58 56.47
C CYS A 11 -10.89 -17.15 55.92
N LEU A 12 -11.23 -16.90 54.65
CA LEU A 12 -12.48 -17.38 54.05
C LEU A 12 -12.34 -18.64 53.16
N CYS A 13 -11.13 -19.24 53.10
CA CYS A 13 -10.88 -20.43 52.29
C CYS A 13 -10.85 -21.77 53.08
N HIS A 14 -11.22 -21.77 54.34
CA HIS A 14 -11.22 -23.01 55.13
C HIS A 14 -12.56 -23.24 55.84
N LEU A 15 -13.61 -23.52 55.08
CA LEU A 15 -14.79 -24.25 55.58
C LEU A 15 -15.52 -24.85 54.37
N GLY A 16 -14.99 -25.99 53.91
CA GLY A 16 -15.68 -26.87 52.96
C GLY A 16 -16.23 -28.05 53.71
N LEU A 17 -17.51 -28.22 53.70
CA LEU A 17 -18.19 -29.41 54.15
C LEU A 17 -18.41 -30.36 52.97
N THR A 18 -17.95 -31.59 53.15
CA THR A 18 -18.13 -32.74 52.27
C THR A 18 -19.52 -33.34 52.48
N GLU A 19 -20.25 -33.61 51.40
CA GLU A 19 -21.35 -34.59 51.37
C GLU A 19 -21.07 -35.64 50.29
N GLU A 20 -21.10 -36.93 50.70
CA GLU A 20 -20.99 -38.07 49.81
C GLU A 20 -22.37 -38.46 49.23
N PRO A 21 -22.42 -39.05 48.01
CA PRO A 21 -23.67 -39.52 47.42
C PRO A 21 -23.97 -40.99 47.69
N SER A 22 -25.26 -41.30 47.91
CA SER A 22 -25.84 -42.62 47.98
C SER A 22 -26.25 -43.16 46.59
N PRO A 23 -26.24 -44.53 46.38
CA PRO A 23 -26.41 -45.10 45.03
C PRO A 23 -27.87 -45.51 44.76
N GLY A 24 -28.33 -45.36 43.54
CA GLY A 24 -29.65 -45.83 43.10
C GLY A 24 -29.77 -46.00 41.58
N ALA A 25 -29.67 -47.25 41.18
CA ALA A 25 -30.31 -48.01 40.09
C ALA A 25 -30.48 -47.42 38.64
N PRO A 26 -30.48 -48.32 37.64
CA PRO A 26 -30.22 -47.95 36.24
C PRO A 26 -31.51 -47.69 35.47
N ASP A 27 -31.44 -46.73 34.54
CA ASP A 27 -32.42 -46.61 33.46
C ASP A 27 -31.77 -46.59 32.09
N VAL A 28 -32.29 -47.47 31.27
CA VAL A 28 -31.95 -47.69 29.86
C VAL A 28 -32.68 -46.64 29.04
N SER A 29 -31.96 -45.87 28.28
CA SER A 29 -32.56 -45.18 27.12
C SER A 29 -31.51 -44.84 26.06
N ASP A 30 -31.73 -45.45 24.96
CA ASP A 30 -31.42 -45.08 23.58
C ASP A 30 -30.32 -44.02 23.31
N SER A 31 -29.24 -44.53 22.77
CA SER A 31 -28.26 -43.75 22.03
C SER A 31 -28.89 -43.24 20.74
N VAL A 32 -29.24 -41.98 20.70
CA VAL A 32 -29.34 -41.22 19.47
C VAL A 32 -28.01 -40.47 19.37
N ASP A 33 -27.20 -40.90 18.43
CA ASP A 33 -26.01 -40.18 18.03
C ASP A 33 -26.44 -38.82 17.42
N GLU A 34 -26.58 -37.79 18.26
CA GLU A 34 -26.56 -36.43 17.84
C GLU A 34 -25.09 -36.07 17.53
N GLU A 35 -24.73 -36.14 16.24
CA GLU A 35 -23.58 -35.41 15.72
C GLU A 35 -23.82 -33.93 16.07
N GLU A 36 -23.25 -33.50 17.16
CA GLU A 36 -23.15 -32.12 17.58
C GLU A 36 -22.21 -31.42 16.61
N ASP A 37 -22.78 -30.90 15.50
CA ASP A 37 -22.20 -29.90 14.64
C ASP A 37 -21.83 -28.69 15.51
N THR A 38 -20.65 -28.76 16.15
CA THR A 38 -20.06 -27.60 16.81
C THR A 38 -19.65 -26.58 15.76
N VAL A 39 -20.62 -25.88 15.21
CA VAL A 39 -20.42 -24.60 14.55
C VAL A 39 -19.76 -23.71 15.61
N HIS A 40 -18.45 -23.53 15.51
CA HIS A 40 -17.68 -22.59 16.31
C HIS A 40 -18.19 -21.20 15.94
N GLY A 41 -19.23 -20.74 16.64
CA GLY A 41 -19.84 -19.45 16.42
C GLY A 41 -18.85 -18.33 16.75
N CYS A 42 -18.31 -17.71 15.73
CA CYS A 42 -17.43 -16.54 15.88
C CYS A 42 -18.23 -15.39 16.50
N ARG A 43 -17.86 -14.98 17.71
CA ARG A 43 -18.59 -13.94 18.45
C ARG A 43 -18.00 -12.56 18.15
N GLY A 44 -18.87 -11.57 18.00
CA GLY A 44 -18.46 -10.17 17.94
C GLY A 44 -17.65 -9.80 19.20
N GLY A 45 -16.53 -9.09 19.03
CA GLY A 45 -15.64 -8.70 20.13
C GLY A 45 -14.65 -9.77 20.59
N GLN A 46 -14.54 -10.89 19.89
CA GLN A 46 -13.51 -11.89 20.16
C GLN A 46 -12.12 -11.32 19.88
N VAL A 47 -11.18 -11.55 20.81
CA VAL A 47 -9.78 -11.20 20.65
C VAL A 47 -9.05 -12.40 20.04
N PHE A 48 -8.39 -12.17 18.92
CA PHE A 48 -7.63 -13.20 18.22
C PHE A 48 -6.15 -13.18 18.61
N SER A 49 -5.55 -14.35 18.63
CA SER A 49 -4.12 -14.52 18.92
C SER A 49 -3.25 -14.00 17.78
N ARG A 50 -1.97 -13.77 18.07
CA ARG A 50 -0.98 -13.41 17.06
C ARG A 50 -0.82 -14.48 15.98
N GLU A 51 -0.99 -15.76 16.35
CA GLU A 51 -0.88 -16.87 15.40
C GLU A 51 -2.06 -16.89 14.43
N GLU A 52 -3.29 -16.64 14.91
CA GLU A 52 -4.45 -16.51 14.03
C GLU A 52 -4.28 -15.34 13.03
N HIS A 53 -3.75 -14.19 13.48
CA HIS A 53 -3.42 -13.09 12.58
C HIS A 53 -2.34 -13.47 11.56
N ARG A 54 -1.35 -14.29 11.93
CA ARG A 54 -0.31 -14.78 10.99
C ARG A 54 -0.85 -15.76 9.96
N VAL A 55 -1.83 -16.58 10.32
CA VAL A 55 -2.52 -17.44 9.33
C VAL A 55 -3.19 -16.58 8.26
N ILE A 56 -3.87 -15.50 8.67
CA ILE A 56 -4.45 -14.53 7.73
C ILE A 56 -3.37 -13.78 6.94
N GLY A 57 -2.29 -13.38 7.60
CA GLY A 57 -1.13 -12.75 6.94
C GLY A 57 -0.57 -13.61 5.81
N GLY A 58 -0.39 -14.92 6.07
CA GLY A 58 0.05 -15.88 5.06
C GLY A 58 -0.96 -16.12 3.93
N ALA A 59 -2.27 -16.00 4.21
CA ALA A 59 -3.30 -16.05 3.17
C ALA A 59 -3.24 -14.82 2.26
N ILE A 60 -3.07 -13.62 2.83
CA ILE A 60 -2.91 -12.36 2.10
C ILE A 60 -1.61 -12.38 1.27
N GLU A 61 -0.52 -12.92 1.81
CA GLU A 61 0.75 -13.10 1.11
C GLU A 61 0.57 -13.95 -0.16
N ARG A 62 -0.06 -15.12 -0.05
CA ARG A 62 -0.31 -16.01 -1.19
C ARG A 62 -1.18 -15.35 -2.26
N LEU A 63 -2.23 -14.62 -1.84
CA LEU A 63 -3.06 -13.83 -2.77
C LEU A 63 -2.20 -12.79 -3.52
N GLY A 64 -1.35 -12.07 -2.81
CA GLY A 64 -0.47 -11.05 -3.38
C GLY A 64 0.54 -11.62 -4.36
N LEU A 65 1.18 -12.74 -4.03
CA LEU A 65 2.13 -13.42 -4.92
C LEU A 65 1.45 -13.91 -6.20
N GLN A 66 0.28 -14.54 -6.09
CA GLN A 66 -0.49 -14.98 -7.25
C GLN A 66 -0.90 -13.81 -8.15
N LEU A 67 -1.26 -12.66 -7.57
CA LEU A 67 -1.57 -11.47 -8.36
C LEU A 67 -0.33 -10.95 -9.08
N LEU A 68 0.83 -10.85 -8.39
CA LEU A 68 2.08 -10.40 -9.01
C LEU A 68 2.52 -11.28 -10.18
N GLU A 69 2.30 -12.60 -10.09
CA GLU A 69 2.59 -13.55 -11.16
C GLU A 69 1.69 -13.38 -12.40
N ASN A 70 0.47 -12.86 -12.20
CA ASN A 70 -0.53 -12.72 -13.26
C ASN A 70 -0.67 -11.29 -13.78
N LEU A 71 0.12 -10.35 -13.28
CA LEU A 71 0.08 -8.96 -13.74
C LEU A 71 1.19 -8.67 -14.75
N PRO A 72 0.87 -7.94 -15.85
CA PRO A 72 1.84 -7.67 -16.89
C PRO A 72 2.87 -6.63 -16.45
N ILE A 73 4.13 -6.90 -16.78
CA ILE A 73 5.23 -5.93 -16.71
C ILE A 73 5.62 -5.60 -18.16
N GLY A 74 5.64 -4.33 -18.52
CA GLY A 74 5.95 -3.91 -19.88
C GLY A 74 6.52 -2.49 -19.96
N PRO A 75 6.97 -2.05 -21.14
CA PRO A 75 7.64 -0.76 -21.31
C PRO A 75 6.81 0.45 -20.85
N LYS A 76 5.47 0.39 -20.99
CA LYS A 76 4.57 1.46 -20.57
C LYS A 76 4.27 1.44 -19.07
N GLN A 77 4.42 0.29 -18.44
CA GLN A 77 4.17 0.06 -17.03
C GLN A 77 5.22 -0.92 -16.51
N PRO A 78 6.46 -0.40 -16.29
CA PRO A 78 7.59 -1.24 -15.91
C PRO A 78 7.49 -1.78 -14.47
N ASN A 79 6.68 -1.15 -13.63
CA ASN A 79 6.54 -1.51 -12.23
C ASN A 79 5.16 -2.09 -11.97
N VAL A 80 5.08 -3.02 -11.03
CA VAL A 80 3.80 -3.52 -10.48
C VAL A 80 3.80 -3.22 -9.00
N ILE A 81 2.73 -2.56 -8.53
CA ILE A 81 2.58 -2.19 -7.12
C ILE A 81 1.14 -2.47 -6.73
N LEU A 82 0.95 -3.33 -5.76
CA LEU A 82 -0.40 -3.67 -5.29
C LEU A 82 -0.46 -3.76 -3.78
N SER A 83 -1.67 -3.61 -3.24
CA SER A 83 -1.96 -3.86 -1.84
C SER A 83 -2.78 -5.15 -1.71
N PRO A 84 -2.14 -6.29 -1.41
CA PRO A 84 -2.84 -7.56 -1.25
C PRO A 84 -3.88 -7.51 -0.14
N LEU A 85 -3.57 -6.79 0.94
CA LEU A 85 -4.48 -6.62 2.06
C LEU A 85 -5.79 -5.94 1.65
N SER A 86 -5.73 -4.82 0.94
CA SER A 86 -6.92 -4.07 0.54
C SER A 86 -7.76 -4.83 -0.50
N LEU A 87 -7.11 -5.62 -1.37
CA LEU A 87 -7.79 -6.52 -2.29
C LEU A 87 -8.43 -7.70 -1.55
N ALA A 88 -7.76 -8.24 -0.52
CA ALA A 88 -8.36 -9.25 0.36
C ALA A 88 -9.63 -8.73 1.05
N PHE A 89 -9.64 -7.47 1.52
CA PHE A 89 -10.84 -6.84 2.07
C PHE A 89 -11.98 -6.74 1.05
N ALA A 90 -11.68 -6.28 -0.18
CA ALA A 90 -12.70 -6.14 -1.23
C ALA A 90 -13.32 -7.49 -1.61
N LEU A 91 -12.49 -8.51 -1.82
CA LEU A 91 -12.95 -9.85 -2.18
C LEU A 91 -13.65 -10.55 -1.00
N ALA A 92 -13.17 -10.36 0.22
CA ALA A 92 -13.80 -10.92 1.42
C ALA A 92 -15.16 -10.26 1.69
N GLN A 93 -15.32 -8.96 1.44
CA GLN A 93 -16.62 -8.30 1.50
C GLN A 93 -17.59 -8.89 0.46
N LEU A 94 -17.10 -9.15 -0.76
CA LEU A 94 -17.92 -9.81 -1.80
C LEU A 94 -18.35 -11.23 -1.37
N THR A 95 -17.48 -11.96 -0.66
CA THR A 95 -17.77 -13.31 -0.15
C THR A 95 -18.94 -13.33 0.82
N LEU A 96 -19.16 -12.29 1.63
CA LEU A 96 -20.33 -12.20 2.52
C LEU A 96 -21.67 -12.33 1.78
N GLY A 97 -21.69 -11.83 0.54
CA GLY A 97 -22.88 -11.87 -0.32
C GLY A 97 -22.90 -13.00 -1.35
N ALA A 98 -21.81 -13.75 -1.45
CA ALA A 98 -21.72 -14.89 -2.35
C ALA A 98 -22.42 -16.12 -1.74
N ARG A 99 -22.85 -17.04 -2.60
CA ARG A 99 -23.47 -18.30 -2.20
C ARG A 99 -22.91 -19.43 -3.04
N ASN A 100 -23.10 -20.66 -2.55
CA ASN A 100 -22.80 -21.90 -3.26
C ASN A 100 -21.36 -21.95 -3.80
N GLU A 101 -21.17 -22.27 -5.08
CA GLU A 101 -19.85 -22.41 -5.70
C GLU A 101 -19.09 -21.07 -5.78
N THR A 102 -19.79 -19.94 -5.87
CA THR A 102 -19.16 -18.60 -5.89
C THR A 102 -18.47 -18.30 -4.55
N GLU A 103 -19.11 -18.61 -3.43
CA GLU A 103 -18.54 -18.46 -2.08
C GLU A 103 -17.31 -19.34 -1.90
N LYS A 104 -17.43 -20.63 -2.26
CA LYS A 104 -16.30 -21.58 -2.18
C LYS A 104 -15.10 -21.12 -3.01
N LEU A 105 -15.37 -20.64 -4.21
CA LEU A 105 -14.35 -20.15 -5.14
C LEU A 105 -13.61 -18.94 -4.56
N LEU A 106 -14.35 -17.95 -4.03
CA LEU A 106 -13.77 -16.78 -3.40
C LEU A 106 -12.94 -17.14 -2.17
N LEU A 107 -13.48 -17.98 -1.26
CA LEU A 107 -12.74 -18.44 -0.08
C LEU A 107 -11.47 -19.21 -0.45
N LYS A 108 -11.51 -20.01 -1.51
CA LYS A 108 -10.34 -20.71 -2.02
C LYS A 108 -9.27 -19.73 -2.55
N SER A 109 -9.67 -18.74 -3.34
CA SER A 109 -8.75 -17.72 -3.89
C SER A 109 -8.19 -16.79 -2.82
N LEU A 110 -8.93 -16.54 -1.76
CA LEU A 110 -8.49 -15.83 -0.56
C LEU A 110 -7.60 -16.69 0.35
N HIS A 111 -7.35 -17.95 0.01
CA HIS A 111 -6.68 -18.94 0.88
C HIS A 111 -7.30 -19.03 2.27
N ALA A 112 -8.61 -18.78 2.35
CA ALA A 112 -9.41 -18.71 3.57
C ALA A 112 -10.20 -20.01 3.83
N HIS A 113 -10.16 -20.97 2.88
CA HIS A 113 -10.86 -22.25 3.01
C HIS A 113 -10.33 -23.02 4.23
N GLY A 114 -11.20 -23.35 5.15
CA GLY A 114 -10.85 -24.04 6.40
C GLY A 114 -10.21 -23.13 7.47
N VAL A 115 -10.21 -21.82 7.31
CA VAL A 115 -9.80 -20.86 8.36
C VAL A 115 -11.04 -20.46 9.16
N PRO A 116 -11.17 -20.94 10.41
CA PRO A 116 -12.30 -20.56 11.25
C PRO A 116 -12.32 -19.06 11.49
N CYS A 117 -13.50 -18.47 11.53
CA CYS A 117 -13.66 -17.03 11.81
C CYS A 117 -12.92 -16.07 10.87
N TYR A 118 -12.62 -16.49 9.64
CA TYR A 118 -11.83 -15.71 8.68
C TYR A 118 -12.23 -14.24 8.61
N HIS A 119 -13.53 -13.96 8.39
CA HIS A 119 -14.04 -12.58 8.29
C HIS A 119 -13.85 -11.76 9.57
N HIS A 120 -13.91 -12.39 10.75
CA HIS A 120 -13.71 -11.70 12.02
C HIS A 120 -12.23 -11.40 12.25
N ILE A 121 -11.34 -12.34 11.95
CA ILE A 121 -9.90 -12.16 12.09
C ILE A 121 -9.43 -11.09 11.10
N LEU A 122 -9.82 -11.20 9.82
CA LEU A 122 -9.46 -10.22 8.80
C LEU A 122 -10.00 -8.83 9.15
N GLY A 123 -11.27 -8.73 9.57
CA GLY A 123 -11.88 -7.47 9.99
C GLY A 123 -11.23 -6.84 11.22
N SER A 124 -10.66 -7.65 12.13
CA SER A 124 -9.93 -7.16 13.31
C SER A 124 -8.62 -6.45 12.96
N LEU A 125 -8.08 -6.65 11.75
CA LEU A 125 -6.91 -5.94 11.25
C LEU A 125 -7.21 -4.50 10.82
N VAL A 126 -8.47 -4.17 10.45
CA VAL A 126 -8.85 -2.83 9.96
C VAL A 126 -8.45 -1.70 10.92
N PRO A 127 -8.75 -1.76 12.25
CA PRO A 127 -8.33 -0.72 13.19
C PRO A 127 -6.83 -0.67 13.40
N HIS A 128 -6.12 -1.75 13.13
CA HIS A 128 -4.68 -1.82 13.30
C HIS A 128 -3.98 -0.96 12.25
N PHE A 129 -4.43 -1.03 11.00
CA PHE A 129 -3.83 -0.29 9.89
C PHE A 129 -4.16 1.21 9.90
N SER A 130 -5.22 1.63 10.55
CA SER A 130 -5.51 3.07 10.72
C SER A 130 -4.44 3.83 11.54
N LYS A 131 -3.52 3.11 12.19
CA LYS A 131 -2.39 3.66 12.94
C LYS A 131 -1.09 3.72 12.14
N THR A 132 -1.08 3.18 10.93
CA THR A 132 0.05 3.24 10.01
C THR A 132 -0.10 4.41 9.04
N SER A 133 0.96 4.78 8.32
CA SER A 133 0.93 5.82 7.28
C SER A 133 0.30 5.29 5.98
N LEU A 134 -0.82 4.55 6.10
CA LEU A 134 -1.50 3.86 5.02
C LEU A 134 -2.91 4.44 4.84
N ASP A 135 -3.15 5.08 3.71
CA ASP A 135 -4.48 5.56 3.32
C ASP A 135 -5.12 4.53 2.37
N VAL A 136 -6.22 3.94 2.79
CA VAL A 136 -6.92 2.89 2.05
C VAL A 136 -8.35 3.33 1.72
N ALA A 137 -8.65 3.37 0.43
CA ALA A 137 -9.98 3.60 -0.11
C ALA A 137 -10.48 2.32 -0.81
N THR A 138 -11.28 1.52 -0.11
CA THR A 138 -11.90 0.31 -0.66
C THR A 138 -13.41 0.42 -0.59
N ARG A 139 -14.08 0.27 -1.74
CA ARG A 139 -15.53 0.41 -1.83
C ARG A 139 -16.12 -0.48 -2.94
N MET A 140 -17.30 -1.01 -2.67
CA MET A 140 -18.14 -1.69 -3.62
C MET A 140 -19.17 -0.71 -4.19
N TYR A 141 -19.19 -0.56 -5.51
CA TYR A 141 -20.15 0.28 -6.22
C TYR A 141 -21.14 -0.58 -7.01
N LEU A 142 -22.40 -0.23 -6.93
CA LEU A 142 -23.49 -0.86 -7.66
C LEU A 142 -24.15 0.15 -8.59
N ARG A 143 -24.59 -0.32 -9.77
CA ARG A 143 -25.45 0.49 -10.61
C ARG A 143 -26.71 0.92 -9.83
N PRO A 144 -27.15 2.17 -9.92
CA PRO A 144 -28.38 2.63 -9.26
C PRO A 144 -29.60 1.77 -9.64
N GLY A 145 -30.45 1.49 -8.65
CA GLY A 145 -31.68 0.72 -8.83
C GLY A 145 -31.61 -0.76 -8.41
N PHE A 146 -30.49 -1.19 -7.87
CA PHE A 146 -30.39 -2.49 -7.20
C PHE A 146 -30.77 -2.37 -5.72
N ASP A 147 -31.68 -3.25 -5.27
CA ASP A 147 -32.03 -3.37 -3.86
C ASP A 147 -31.03 -4.25 -3.14
N VAL A 148 -30.22 -3.64 -2.27
CA VAL A 148 -29.22 -4.33 -1.48
C VAL A 148 -29.84 -4.85 -0.18
N LYS A 149 -29.63 -6.12 0.13
CA LYS A 149 -30.14 -6.75 1.35
C LYS A 149 -29.54 -6.10 2.60
N LEU A 150 -30.40 -5.76 3.55
CA LEU A 150 -29.99 -5.10 4.80
C LEU A 150 -28.98 -5.95 5.58
N SER A 151 -29.16 -7.26 5.63
CA SER A 151 -28.21 -8.19 6.29
C SER A 151 -26.80 -8.09 5.70
N PHE A 152 -26.67 -7.94 4.37
CA PHE A 152 -25.37 -7.76 3.72
C PHE A 152 -24.72 -6.40 4.09
N VAL A 153 -25.54 -5.34 4.15
CA VAL A 153 -25.06 -4.01 4.56
C VAL A 153 -24.56 -4.04 6.01
N GLU A 154 -25.32 -4.63 6.92
CA GLU A 154 -24.98 -4.77 8.35
C GLU A 154 -23.69 -5.57 8.53
N ASP A 155 -23.59 -6.74 7.89
CA ASP A 155 -22.39 -7.57 7.92
C ASP A 155 -21.14 -6.87 7.36
N SER A 156 -21.32 -6.17 6.24
CA SER A 156 -20.25 -5.40 5.59
C SER A 156 -19.73 -4.25 6.47
N LEU A 157 -20.66 -3.51 7.11
CA LEU A 157 -20.30 -2.42 8.04
C LEU A 157 -19.64 -2.96 9.30
N ALA A 158 -20.18 -4.04 9.88
CA ALA A 158 -19.67 -4.62 11.12
C ALA A 158 -18.24 -5.16 10.96
N ARG A 159 -17.93 -5.81 9.82
CA ARG A 159 -16.64 -6.48 9.59
C ARG A 159 -15.62 -5.59 8.90
N TYR A 160 -16.04 -4.84 7.86
CA TYR A 160 -15.12 -4.11 6.97
C TYR A 160 -15.29 -2.60 7.01
N ARG A 161 -16.26 -2.07 7.83
CA ARG A 161 -16.55 -0.63 7.92
C ARG A 161 -16.85 -0.01 6.56
N SER A 162 -17.33 -0.80 5.62
CA SER A 162 -17.63 -0.42 4.26
C SER A 162 -18.99 -0.97 3.88
N GLN A 163 -19.80 -0.19 3.15
CA GLN A 163 -21.07 -0.61 2.60
C GLN A 163 -21.09 -0.39 1.10
N PRO A 164 -21.92 -1.14 0.35
CA PRO A 164 -22.15 -0.87 -1.06
C PRO A 164 -22.74 0.53 -1.26
N VAL A 165 -22.31 1.19 -2.32
CA VAL A 165 -22.74 2.56 -2.66
C VAL A 165 -23.22 2.57 -4.11
N PRO A 166 -24.28 3.34 -4.45
CA PRO A 166 -24.69 3.51 -5.84
C PRO A 166 -23.60 4.24 -6.64
N LEU A 167 -23.28 3.74 -7.83
CA LEU A 167 -22.34 4.36 -8.76
C LEU A 167 -23.06 5.46 -9.54
N VAL A 168 -22.91 6.70 -9.14
CA VAL A 168 -23.65 7.84 -9.70
C VAL A 168 -22.84 8.52 -10.79
N SER A 169 -21.59 8.90 -10.53
CA SER A 169 -20.75 9.60 -11.50
C SER A 169 -19.27 9.33 -11.30
N VAL A 170 -18.46 9.65 -12.31
CA VAL A 170 -17.00 9.59 -12.27
C VAL A 170 -16.46 10.58 -11.25
N GLU A 171 -17.04 11.76 -11.18
CA GLU A 171 -16.61 12.86 -10.31
C GLU A 171 -16.76 12.48 -8.83
N GLU A 172 -17.90 11.85 -8.47
CA GLU A 172 -18.14 11.40 -7.09
C GLU A 172 -17.12 10.36 -6.65
N VAL A 173 -16.82 9.39 -7.53
CA VAL A 173 -15.80 8.36 -7.27
C VAL A 173 -14.42 8.99 -7.10
N ASN A 174 -14.03 9.86 -8.02
CA ASN A 174 -12.73 10.52 -8.00
C ASN A 174 -12.57 11.41 -6.76
N GLN A 175 -13.59 12.19 -6.43
CA GLN A 175 -13.56 13.02 -5.24
C GLN A 175 -13.45 12.19 -3.93
N TRP A 176 -14.17 11.06 -3.88
CA TRP A 176 -14.05 10.16 -2.73
C TRP A 176 -12.65 9.57 -2.61
N VAL A 177 -12.07 9.06 -3.71
CA VAL A 177 -10.70 8.50 -3.70
C VAL A 177 -9.69 9.58 -3.33
N GLU A 178 -9.77 10.76 -3.94
CA GLU A 178 -8.89 11.90 -3.65
C GLU A 178 -8.96 12.31 -2.18
N ASN A 179 -10.17 12.39 -1.60
CA ASN A 179 -10.33 12.73 -0.18
C ASN A 179 -9.71 11.68 0.75
N VAL A 180 -9.93 10.38 0.49
CA VAL A 180 -9.39 9.31 1.34
C VAL A 180 -7.88 9.18 1.20
N THR A 181 -7.33 9.46 0.01
CA THR A 181 -5.88 9.40 -0.26
C THR A 181 -5.19 10.76 -0.11
N ASN A 182 -5.82 11.73 0.56
CA ASN A 182 -5.27 13.06 0.83
C ASN A 182 -4.72 13.76 -0.44
N GLY A 183 -5.40 13.61 -1.58
CA GLY A 183 -5.00 14.20 -2.87
C GLY A 183 -3.92 13.42 -3.62
N HIS A 184 -3.45 12.28 -3.11
CA HIS A 184 -2.36 11.54 -3.71
C HIS A 184 -2.76 10.67 -4.92
N ILE A 185 -4.06 10.31 -5.04
CA ILE A 185 -4.59 9.57 -6.18
C ILE A 185 -5.76 10.35 -6.80
N PRO A 186 -5.48 11.39 -7.58
CA PRO A 186 -6.50 12.12 -8.35
C PRO A 186 -6.90 11.31 -9.58
N ASN A 187 -8.09 11.59 -10.13
CA ASN A 187 -8.57 11.01 -11.40
C ASN A 187 -8.46 9.48 -11.44
N PHE A 188 -8.95 8.83 -10.39
CA PHE A 188 -8.92 7.36 -10.25
C PHE A 188 -9.68 6.65 -11.37
N LEU A 189 -10.84 7.19 -11.76
CA LEU A 189 -11.73 6.66 -12.78
C LEU A 189 -11.84 7.68 -13.93
N GLU A 190 -11.69 7.21 -15.17
CA GLU A 190 -11.82 8.05 -16.37
C GLU A 190 -13.25 8.03 -16.94
N SER A 191 -13.88 6.85 -16.90
CA SER A 191 -15.24 6.64 -17.41
C SER A 191 -15.93 5.48 -16.70
N ILE A 192 -17.27 5.49 -16.69
CA ILE A 192 -18.09 4.40 -16.21
C ILE A 192 -18.53 3.59 -17.43
N PRO A 193 -18.24 2.27 -17.50
CA PRO A 193 -18.74 1.40 -18.56
C PRO A 193 -20.27 1.37 -18.61
N HIS A 194 -20.86 1.34 -19.80
CA HIS A 194 -22.32 1.34 -19.99
C HIS A 194 -23.01 0.10 -19.40
N ASP A 195 -22.30 -1.02 -19.36
CA ASP A 195 -22.80 -2.31 -18.89
C ASP A 195 -22.48 -2.60 -17.41
N VAL A 196 -22.03 -1.57 -16.69
CA VAL A 196 -21.65 -1.68 -15.28
C VAL A 196 -22.82 -2.20 -14.44
N VAL A 197 -22.55 -3.18 -13.58
CA VAL A 197 -23.49 -3.73 -12.59
C VAL A 197 -22.90 -3.59 -11.19
N LEU A 198 -21.72 -4.18 -10.94
CA LEU A 198 -21.00 -4.11 -9.68
C LEU A 198 -19.52 -3.91 -9.98
N MET A 199 -18.91 -2.91 -9.37
CA MET A 199 -17.47 -2.67 -9.43
C MET A 199 -16.85 -2.66 -8.03
N LEU A 200 -15.72 -3.32 -7.91
CA LEU A 200 -14.84 -3.20 -6.75
C LEU A 200 -13.78 -2.14 -7.06
N MET A 201 -13.70 -1.13 -6.24
CA MET A 201 -12.73 -0.04 -6.38
C MET A 201 -11.82 0.03 -5.18
N ASN A 202 -10.54 0.06 -5.46
CA ASN A 202 -9.49 -0.01 -4.46
C ASN A 202 -8.38 0.98 -4.80
N ALA A 203 -8.15 1.95 -3.92
CA ALA A 203 -7.08 2.91 -4.07
C ALA A 203 -6.29 3.00 -2.76
N VAL A 204 -4.96 2.89 -2.84
CA VAL A 204 -4.10 2.82 -1.66
C VAL A 204 -2.88 3.71 -1.84
N TYR A 205 -2.64 4.56 -0.86
CA TYR A 205 -1.46 5.42 -0.78
C TYR A 205 -0.63 5.06 0.44
N PHE A 206 0.67 4.99 0.27
CA PHE A 206 1.63 4.79 1.34
C PHE A 206 2.81 5.75 1.20
N LYS A 207 3.10 6.46 2.29
CA LYS A 207 4.33 7.22 2.46
C LYS A 207 5.06 6.70 3.69
N GLY A 208 6.23 6.11 3.48
CA GLY A 208 7.03 5.51 4.54
C GLY A 208 7.72 6.56 5.42
N GLU A 209 7.55 6.46 6.73
CA GLU A 209 8.41 7.12 7.72
C GLU A 209 9.36 6.08 8.29
N TRP A 210 10.66 6.15 7.92
CA TRP A 210 11.67 5.24 8.44
C TRP A 210 11.80 5.36 9.96
N LYS A 211 12.02 4.27 10.65
CA LYS A 211 12.41 4.34 12.06
C LYS A 211 13.72 5.11 12.20
N THR A 212 14.69 4.84 11.36
CA THR A 212 15.94 5.60 11.22
C THR A 212 15.95 6.32 9.88
N ARG A 213 15.85 7.66 9.88
CA ARG A 213 15.77 8.48 8.67
C ARG A 213 17.08 8.52 7.90
N PHE A 214 17.01 8.78 6.61
CA PHE A 214 18.16 9.17 5.81
C PHE A 214 18.42 10.68 5.92
N ASP A 215 19.67 11.09 5.69
CA ASP A 215 20.04 12.50 5.64
C ASP A 215 19.87 13.03 4.20
N PRO A 216 18.96 14.01 3.98
CA PRO A 216 18.76 14.56 2.63
C PRO A 216 20.02 15.22 2.03
N GLN A 217 20.96 15.67 2.89
CA GLN A 217 22.20 16.33 2.43
C GLN A 217 23.16 15.36 1.74
N VAL A 218 23.09 14.07 2.03
CA VAL A 218 23.93 13.05 1.40
C VAL A 218 23.24 12.28 0.28
N THR A 219 21.96 12.56 0.04
CA THR A 219 21.24 12.05 -1.14
C THR A 219 21.87 12.65 -2.39
N SER A 220 22.20 11.81 -3.36
CA SER A 220 22.87 12.26 -4.60
C SER A 220 22.46 11.39 -5.78
N LYS A 221 22.60 11.90 -6.99
CA LYS A 221 22.34 11.14 -8.22
C LYS A 221 23.21 9.88 -8.27
N GLY A 222 22.60 8.79 -8.70
CA GLY A 222 23.24 7.50 -8.91
C GLY A 222 22.59 6.76 -10.08
N ALA A 223 23.30 5.79 -10.64
CA ALA A 223 22.77 4.95 -11.69
C ALA A 223 21.93 3.81 -11.08
N PHE A 224 20.78 3.54 -11.70
CA PHE A 224 19.99 2.34 -11.49
C PHE A 224 19.95 1.59 -12.84
N TYR A 225 20.44 0.38 -12.85
CA TYR A 225 20.58 -0.45 -14.05
C TYR A 225 19.27 -1.19 -14.32
N LEU A 226 18.60 -0.85 -15.41
CA LEU A 226 17.38 -1.51 -15.86
C LEU A 226 17.69 -2.92 -16.40
N ASP A 227 18.80 -3.00 -17.11
CA ASP A 227 19.41 -4.19 -17.68
C ASP A 227 20.91 -3.98 -17.90
N SER A 228 21.58 -4.90 -18.60
CA SER A 228 23.01 -4.81 -18.88
C SER A 228 23.42 -3.65 -19.81
N GLN A 229 22.47 -3.04 -20.52
CA GLN A 229 22.72 -2.01 -21.53
C GLN A 229 22.13 -0.64 -21.14
N ASN A 230 21.09 -0.64 -20.31
CA ASN A 230 20.33 0.55 -20.02
C ASN A 230 20.34 0.87 -18.51
N SER A 231 20.46 2.14 -18.18
CA SER A 231 20.33 2.64 -16.81
C SER A 231 19.55 3.95 -16.78
N VAL A 232 19.05 4.32 -15.62
CA VAL A 232 18.40 5.60 -15.35
C VAL A 232 19.09 6.28 -14.18
N SER A 233 19.11 7.62 -14.21
CA SER A 233 19.63 8.42 -13.11
C SER A 233 18.53 8.63 -12.06
N VAL A 234 18.80 8.25 -10.83
CA VAL A 234 17.88 8.37 -9.70
C VAL A 234 18.53 9.07 -8.52
N ASP A 235 17.71 9.64 -7.64
CA ASP A 235 18.19 10.14 -6.36
C ASP A 235 18.40 8.95 -5.43
N MET A 236 19.67 8.73 -5.01
CA MET A 236 20.04 7.66 -4.09
C MET A 236 20.18 8.22 -2.68
N MET A 237 19.30 7.79 -1.78
CA MET A 237 19.41 8.01 -0.35
C MET A 237 20.56 7.17 0.18
N LYS A 238 21.46 7.76 0.94
CA LYS A 238 22.69 7.10 1.42
C LYS A 238 22.83 7.22 2.92
N SER A 239 23.36 6.16 3.53
CA SER A 239 23.79 6.18 4.93
C SER A 239 25.01 5.29 5.08
N VAL A 240 26.02 5.75 5.82
CA VAL A 240 27.24 4.98 6.11
C VAL A 240 27.12 4.12 7.37
N HIS A 241 26.09 4.35 8.19
CA HIS A 241 25.83 3.67 9.45
C HIS A 241 24.34 3.41 9.67
N TYR A 242 23.71 2.68 8.76
CA TYR A 242 22.28 2.34 8.86
C TYR A 242 22.10 1.03 9.63
N PRO A 243 21.19 0.97 10.63
CA PRO A 243 20.86 -0.29 11.30
C PRO A 243 19.99 -1.13 10.35
N LEU A 244 20.55 -2.21 9.81
CA LEU A 244 19.90 -3.05 8.80
C LEU A 244 19.92 -4.52 9.24
N ARG A 245 18.82 -5.21 9.01
CA ARG A 245 18.74 -6.67 9.03
C ARG A 245 18.93 -7.15 7.60
N LEU A 246 20.01 -7.88 7.32
CA LEU A 246 20.35 -8.37 5.99
C LEU A 246 20.58 -9.88 6.02
N LEU A 247 19.90 -10.59 5.16
CA LEU A 247 20.01 -12.02 4.92
C LEU A 247 20.49 -12.25 3.49
N ASP A 248 21.58 -13.01 3.31
CA ASP A 248 21.94 -13.56 2.02
C ASP A 248 21.24 -14.93 1.87
N ASP A 249 20.32 -15.05 0.93
CA ASP A 249 19.54 -16.25 0.70
C ASP A 249 20.01 -16.99 -0.55
N PRO A 250 20.69 -18.15 -0.39
CA PRO A 250 21.23 -18.89 -1.51
C PRO A 250 20.16 -19.61 -2.33
N GLU A 251 18.98 -19.91 -1.77
CA GLU A 251 17.88 -20.58 -2.47
C GLU A 251 17.14 -19.61 -3.40
N LEU A 252 16.96 -18.37 -2.92
CA LEU A 252 16.43 -17.28 -3.74
C LEU A 252 17.47 -16.70 -4.70
N GLU A 253 18.77 -16.98 -4.49
CA GLU A 253 19.87 -16.27 -5.15
C GLU A 253 19.74 -14.75 -5.02
N ALA A 254 19.35 -14.28 -3.82
CA ALA A 254 19.01 -12.89 -3.53
C ALA A 254 19.48 -12.44 -2.15
N GLN A 255 19.67 -11.14 -1.98
CA GLN A 255 19.77 -10.49 -0.68
C GLN A 255 18.41 -10.03 -0.21
N VAL A 256 18.10 -10.27 1.06
CA VAL A 256 16.84 -9.83 1.69
C VAL A 256 17.17 -8.85 2.80
N ALA A 257 16.77 -7.60 2.62
CA ALA A 257 16.99 -6.53 3.58
C ALA A 257 15.67 -6.09 4.22
N SER A 258 15.68 -5.83 5.53
CA SER A 258 14.52 -5.33 6.27
C SER A 258 14.81 -3.97 6.88
N PHE A 259 14.02 -2.99 6.49
CA PHE A 259 14.06 -1.60 6.93
C PHE A 259 12.83 -1.33 7.81
N PRO A 260 13.00 -1.10 9.12
CA PRO A 260 11.87 -0.82 9.98
C PRO A 260 11.30 0.58 9.73
N PHE A 261 9.97 0.66 9.65
CA PHE A 261 9.21 1.90 9.67
C PHE A 261 8.60 2.18 11.04
N LYS A 262 8.10 3.40 11.22
CA LYS A 262 7.22 3.76 12.32
C LYS A 262 5.93 2.94 12.28
N GLY A 263 5.38 2.58 13.42
CA GLY A 263 4.08 1.89 13.50
C GLY A 263 4.14 0.38 13.38
N ASN A 264 5.29 -0.25 13.72
CA ASN A 264 5.48 -1.70 13.68
C ASN A 264 5.24 -2.31 12.28
N THR A 265 5.77 -1.66 11.30
CA THR A 265 5.82 -2.15 9.92
C THR A 265 7.26 -2.19 9.44
N SER A 266 7.57 -3.09 8.53
CA SER A 266 8.90 -3.24 7.93
C SER A 266 8.81 -3.25 6.41
N PHE A 267 9.75 -2.55 5.77
CA PHE A 267 9.92 -2.58 4.33
C PHE A 267 10.99 -3.60 3.97
N LEU A 268 10.56 -4.69 3.37
CA LEU A 268 11.44 -5.75 2.90
C LEU A 268 11.83 -5.48 1.45
N ILE A 269 13.11 -5.63 1.14
CA ILE A 269 13.64 -5.62 -0.22
C ILE A 269 14.25 -6.98 -0.49
N VAL A 270 13.83 -7.61 -1.57
CA VAL A 270 14.45 -8.82 -2.11
C VAL A 270 15.18 -8.42 -3.39
N LEU A 271 16.50 -8.35 -3.30
CA LEU A 271 17.39 -7.91 -4.37
C LEU A 271 18.12 -9.13 -4.95
N PRO A 272 17.81 -9.55 -6.20
CA PRO A 272 18.52 -10.63 -6.85
C PRO A 272 20.04 -10.36 -6.93
N LEU A 273 20.84 -11.41 -6.81
CA LEU A 273 22.31 -11.29 -6.90
C LEU A 273 22.74 -10.87 -8.32
N PRO A 274 23.88 -10.20 -8.47
CA PRO A 274 24.43 -9.84 -9.78
C PRO A 274 24.54 -11.05 -10.72
N GLY A 275 24.05 -10.91 -11.96
CA GLY A 275 23.95 -11.99 -12.93
C GLY A 275 22.70 -12.87 -12.78
N LYS A 276 21.85 -12.55 -11.80
CA LYS A 276 20.56 -13.23 -11.50
C LYS A 276 19.40 -12.23 -11.45
N GLU A 277 19.51 -11.11 -12.16
CA GLU A 277 18.63 -9.93 -12.06
C GLU A 277 17.17 -10.20 -12.50
N ASN A 278 16.83 -11.43 -12.88
CA ASN A 278 15.47 -11.78 -13.24
C ASN A 278 14.58 -11.93 -11.99
N VAL A 279 13.88 -10.86 -11.62
CA VAL A 279 12.91 -10.85 -10.51
C VAL A 279 11.81 -11.90 -10.64
N SER A 280 11.44 -12.27 -11.89
CA SER A 280 10.42 -13.30 -12.15
C SER A 280 10.86 -14.70 -11.72
N SER A 281 12.16 -14.98 -11.63
CA SER A 281 12.66 -16.27 -11.16
C SER A 281 12.63 -16.40 -9.63
N VAL A 282 12.60 -15.26 -8.92
CA VAL A 282 12.57 -15.21 -7.46
C VAL A 282 11.13 -15.30 -6.94
N LEU A 283 10.19 -14.70 -7.65
CA LEU A 283 8.80 -14.56 -7.22
C LEU A 283 8.11 -15.88 -6.83
N PRO A 284 8.21 -16.99 -7.59
CA PRO A 284 7.57 -18.26 -7.25
C PRO A 284 8.16 -18.94 -5.99
N LYS A 285 9.36 -18.54 -5.58
CA LYS A 285 10.06 -19.09 -4.41
C LYS A 285 9.89 -18.23 -3.17
N LEU A 286 9.24 -17.07 -3.32
CA LEU A 286 9.14 -16.08 -2.25
C LEU A 286 8.20 -16.56 -1.14
N ASN A 287 8.68 -16.52 0.09
CA ASN A 287 7.90 -16.73 1.30
C ASN A 287 8.32 -15.69 2.34
N ILE A 288 7.56 -14.60 2.41
CA ILE A 288 7.85 -13.44 3.25
C ILE A 288 7.87 -13.82 4.73
N SER A 289 6.91 -14.65 5.15
CA SER A 289 6.81 -15.11 6.54
C SER A 289 8.03 -15.94 6.96
N ASP A 290 8.58 -16.76 6.06
CA ASP A 290 9.79 -17.51 6.32
C ASP A 290 11.04 -16.62 6.33
N LEU A 291 11.17 -15.77 5.33
CA LEU A 291 12.27 -14.80 5.23
C LEU A 291 12.32 -13.91 6.47
N TYR A 292 11.17 -13.38 6.91
CA TYR A 292 11.09 -12.53 8.08
C TYR A 292 11.59 -13.24 9.36
N ARG A 293 11.31 -14.54 9.53
CA ARG A 293 11.81 -15.35 10.65
C ARG A 293 13.31 -15.61 10.60
N ARG A 294 13.88 -15.76 9.40
CA ARG A 294 15.29 -16.05 9.18
C ARG A 294 16.19 -14.80 9.18
N LEU A 295 15.60 -13.60 9.07
CA LEU A 295 16.34 -12.35 9.13
C LEU A 295 17.16 -12.27 10.42
N PRO A 296 18.47 -12.00 10.36
CA PRO A 296 19.34 -11.89 11.54
C PRO A 296 19.04 -10.60 12.33
N GLN A 297 19.72 -10.42 13.44
CA GLN A 297 19.69 -9.17 14.18
C GLN A 297 20.29 -8.02 13.38
N GLU A 298 19.85 -6.79 13.70
CA GLU A 298 20.37 -5.56 13.08
C GLU A 298 21.87 -5.44 13.22
N LYS A 299 22.51 -5.00 12.14
CA LYS A 299 23.92 -4.64 12.09
C LYS A 299 24.07 -3.29 11.40
N THR A 300 25.04 -2.51 11.83
CA THR A 300 25.38 -1.26 11.15
C THR A 300 26.02 -1.54 9.81
N MET A 301 25.42 -1.01 8.75
CA MET A 301 25.84 -1.23 7.37
C MET A 301 25.82 0.08 6.57
N GLN A 302 26.58 0.12 5.48
CA GLN A 302 26.41 1.16 4.48
C GLN A 302 25.20 0.80 3.60
N VAL A 303 24.32 1.78 3.36
CA VAL A 303 23.10 1.59 2.57
C VAL A 303 22.99 2.64 1.49
N ASN A 304 22.64 2.20 0.27
CA ASN A 304 22.21 3.05 -0.83
C ASN A 304 20.84 2.56 -1.32
N LEU A 305 19.83 3.41 -1.27
CA LEU A 305 18.45 3.06 -1.62
C LEU A 305 17.87 4.14 -2.54
N PRO A 306 17.25 3.80 -3.67
CA PRO A 306 16.63 4.78 -4.53
C PRO A 306 15.45 5.46 -3.85
N LYS A 307 15.38 6.79 -3.94
CA LYS A 307 14.19 7.56 -3.63
C LYS A 307 13.17 7.34 -4.73
N VAL A 308 11.95 6.96 -4.37
CA VAL A 308 10.93 6.61 -5.36
C VAL A 308 9.59 7.24 -5.02
N LYS A 309 8.86 7.62 -6.07
CA LYS A 309 7.43 7.91 -6.00
C LYS A 309 6.79 7.22 -7.20
N LEU A 310 6.22 6.07 -6.96
CA LEU A 310 5.69 5.19 -7.99
C LEU A 310 4.17 5.13 -7.92
N GLN A 311 3.54 5.26 -9.07
CA GLN A 311 2.10 5.13 -9.23
C GLN A 311 1.80 3.91 -10.11
N TYR A 312 0.76 3.18 -9.74
CA TYR A 312 0.29 2.01 -10.46
C TYR A 312 -1.22 2.03 -10.55
N ARG A 313 -1.76 1.72 -11.73
CA ARG A 313 -3.20 1.62 -11.98
C ARG A 313 -3.48 0.43 -12.86
N GLN A 314 -4.41 -0.42 -12.45
CA GLN A 314 -4.71 -1.65 -13.17
C GLN A 314 -6.17 -2.05 -13.01
N GLU A 315 -6.75 -2.54 -14.12
CA GLU A 315 -7.96 -3.35 -14.09
C GLU A 315 -7.56 -4.82 -13.86
N LEU A 316 -8.07 -5.42 -12.78
CA LEU A 316 -7.61 -6.73 -12.33
C LEU A 316 -8.41 -7.90 -12.88
N GLN A 317 -9.41 -7.67 -13.73
CA GLN A 317 -10.30 -8.71 -14.26
C GLN A 317 -9.53 -9.86 -14.93
N GLU A 318 -8.54 -9.54 -15.77
CA GLU A 318 -7.73 -10.56 -16.47
C GLU A 318 -6.89 -11.38 -15.50
N ALA A 319 -6.21 -10.73 -14.57
CA ALA A 319 -5.41 -11.41 -13.55
C ALA A 319 -6.28 -12.32 -12.66
N LEU A 320 -7.41 -11.83 -12.18
CA LEU A 320 -8.36 -12.62 -11.38
C LEU A 320 -8.95 -13.78 -12.19
N THR A 321 -9.22 -13.58 -13.48
CA THR A 321 -9.68 -14.66 -14.37
C THR A 321 -8.60 -15.74 -14.52
N SER A 322 -7.34 -15.37 -14.70
CA SER A 322 -6.21 -16.29 -14.78
C SER A 322 -6.00 -17.07 -13.46
N MET A 323 -6.33 -16.47 -12.33
CA MET A 323 -6.34 -17.11 -11.01
C MET A 323 -7.57 -18.02 -10.78
N GLY A 324 -8.46 -18.16 -11.77
CA GLY A 324 -9.64 -19.03 -11.71
C GLY A 324 -10.93 -18.35 -11.24
N LEU A 325 -10.92 -17.01 -11.04
CA LEU A 325 -12.10 -16.24 -10.63
C LEU A 325 -12.99 -15.73 -11.80
N GLY A 326 -12.83 -16.29 -13.00
CA GLY A 326 -13.55 -15.85 -14.20
C GLY A 326 -15.07 -15.90 -14.09
N SER A 327 -15.63 -16.82 -13.28
CA SER A 327 -17.07 -16.92 -13.04
C SER A 327 -17.67 -15.68 -12.37
N LEU A 328 -16.88 -14.89 -11.62
CA LEU A 328 -17.34 -13.63 -11.02
C LEU A 328 -17.81 -12.62 -12.07
N PHE A 329 -17.25 -12.68 -13.27
CA PHE A 329 -17.52 -11.76 -14.37
C PHE A 329 -18.60 -12.27 -15.34
N SER A 330 -18.96 -13.56 -15.25
CA SER A 330 -19.92 -14.18 -16.20
C SER A 330 -21.29 -14.50 -15.60
N GLY A 331 -21.37 -14.91 -14.35
CA GLY A 331 -22.65 -15.27 -13.71
C GLY A 331 -22.46 -15.84 -12.32
N PRO A 332 -21.94 -15.05 -11.35
CA PRO A 332 -21.76 -15.49 -9.98
C PRO A 332 -23.10 -15.58 -9.25
N ASP A 333 -23.19 -16.44 -8.26
CA ASP A 333 -24.28 -16.41 -7.28
C ASP A 333 -23.96 -15.39 -6.18
N LEU A 334 -24.47 -14.18 -6.35
CA LEU A 334 -24.38 -13.07 -5.38
C LEU A 334 -25.74 -12.77 -4.74
N SER A 335 -26.60 -13.78 -4.65
CA SER A 335 -27.97 -13.67 -4.09
C SER A 335 -27.99 -13.22 -2.63
N GLY A 336 -26.87 -13.30 -1.91
CA GLY A 336 -26.72 -12.69 -0.59
C GLY A 336 -26.65 -11.17 -0.59
N ILE A 337 -26.31 -10.54 -1.73
CA ILE A 337 -26.27 -9.08 -1.88
C ILE A 337 -27.64 -8.54 -2.29
N SER A 338 -28.25 -9.14 -3.32
CA SER A 338 -29.51 -8.69 -3.91
C SER A 338 -30.27 -9.88 -4.50
N ASP A 339 -31.60 -9.78 -4.59
CA ASP A 339 -32.42 -10.77 -5.30
C ASP A 339 -32.38 -10.58 -6.83
N GLN A 340 -31.84 -9.45 -7.28
CA GLN A 340 -31.60 -9.20 -8.70
C GLN A 340 -30.26 -9.83 -9.10
N PRO A 341 -30.13 -10.36 -10.33
CA PRO A 341 -28.89 -10.96 -10.79
C PRO A 341 -27.76 -9.94 -10.84
N LEU A 342 -26.68 -10.22 -10.13
CA LEU A 342 -25.49 -9.40 -10.06
C LEU A 342 -24.31 -10.12 -10.74
N ARG A 343 -23.42 -9.34 -11.36
CA ARG A 343 -22.10 -9.78 -11.81
C ARG A 343 -21.06 -8.70 -11.54
N VAL A 344 -19.84 -9.09 -11.26
CA VAL A 344 -18.72 -8.16 -11.19
C VAL A 344 -18.40 -7.68 -12.60
N THR A 345 -18.36 -6.38 -12.83
CA THR A 345 -18.06 -5.78 -14.13
C THR A 345 -16.73 -5.05 -14.17
N GLY A 346 -16.01 -5.02 -13.05
CA GLY A 346 -14.67 -4.48 -12.97
C GLY A 346 -14.12 -4.56 -11.55
N VAL A 347 -12.80 -4.72 -11.46
CA VAL A 347 -12.02 -4.67 -10.21
C VAL A 347 -10.85 -3.73 -10.43
N ARG A 348 -11.04 -2.46 -10.06
CA ARG A 348 -10.04 -1.42 -10.28
C ARG A 348 -9.15 -1.23 -9.09
N HIS A 349 -7.85 -1.25 -9.33
CA HIS A 349 -6.83 -1.00 -8.35
C HIS A 349 -5.94 0.17 -8.76
N ALA A 350 -5.73 1.10 -7.83
CA ALA A 350 -4.69 2.12 -7.95
C ALA A 350 -3.86 2.15 -6.67
N SER A 351 -2.57 2.33 -6.82
CA SER A 351 -1.68 2.43 -5.67
C SER A 351 -0.57 3.44 -5.92
N THR A 352 -0.15 4.09 -4.85
CA THR A 352 1.02 4.99 -4.85
C THR A 352 1.89 4.66 -3.66
N VAL A 353 3.17 4.44 -3.91
CA VAL A 353 4.21 4.23 -2.90
C VAL A 353 5.22 5.35 -2.99
N GLU A 354 5.51 6.00 -1.87
CA GLU A 354 6.51 7.04 -1.76
C GLU A 354 7.55 6.66 -0.70
N LEU A 355 8.81 6.55 -1.12
CA LEU A 355 9.98 6.36 -0.27
C LEU A 355 10.87 7.59 -0.39
N SER A 356 11.04 8.31 0.70
CA SER A 356 11.87 9.51 0.81
C SER A 356 12.79 9.38 2.04
N GLU A 357 13.56 10.42 2.34
CA GLU A 357 14.48 10.43 3.47
C GLU A 357 13.77 10.51 4.84
N GLU A 358 12.46 10.77 4.85
CA GLU A 358 11.68 11.04 6.05
C GLU A 358 11.68 9.86 7.05
N GLY A 359 11.80 10.18 8.33
CA GLY A 359 11.80 9.20 9.40
C GLY A 359 11.82 9.86 10.78
N VAL A 360 11.71 9.05 11.82
CA VAL A 360 11.50 9.48 13.20
C VAL A 360 12.81 9.80 13.90
N GLU A 361 13.78 8.91 13.80
CA GLU A 361 15.05 9.01 14.53
C GLU A 361 16.18 9.46 13.60
N ALA A 362 16.94 10.49 14.00
CA ALA A 362 18.20 10.79 13.34
C ALA A 362 19.18 9.65 13.64
N SER A 363 19.88 9.14 12.63
CA SER A 363 20.99 8.23 12.87
C SER A 363 22.03 8.96 13.70
N ALA A 364 22.15 8.61 14.98
CA ALA A 364 23.18 9.16 15.86
C ALA A 364 24.53 8.61 15.39
N THR A 365 25.26 9.43 14.66
CA THR A 365 26.61 9.10 14.21
C THR A 365 27.57 9.20 15.39
N THR A 366 27.60 8.18 16.24
CA THR A 366 28.74 8.00 17.13
C THR A 366 29.86 7.42 16.27
N VAL A 367 30.77 8.28 15.87
CA VAL A 367 31.99 7.89 15.14
C VAL A 367 32.82 7.02 16.06
N VAL A 368 32.58 5.73 16.07
CA VAL A 368 33.54 4.76 16.52
C VAL A 368 34.41 4.40 15.32
N THR A 369 35.58 5.00 15.25
CA THR A 369 36.62 4.67 14.27
C THR A 369 37.10 3.25 14.51
N SER A 370 36.34 2.27 14.08
CA SER A 370 36.79 0.91 13.89
C SER A 370 37.08 0.73 12.40
N MET A 371 38.35 0.55 12.04
CA MET A 371 38.79 0.26 10.67
C MET A 371 38.36 -1.16 10.22
N ARG A 372 37.11 -1.54 10.42
CA ARG A 372 36.53 -2.73 9.77
C ARG A 372 35.74 -2.27 8.55
N SER A 373 35.98 -2.92 7.43
CA SER A 373 35.19 -2.80 6.23
C SER A 373 33.71 -2.93 6.59
N VAL A 374 32.95 -1.85 6.49
CA VAL A 374 31.51 -1.86 6.71
C VAL A 374 30.87 -2.49 5.47
N SER A 375 30.04 -3.53 5.65
CA SER A 375 29.34 -4.16 4.55
C SER A 375 28.39 -3.16 3.88
N LEU A 376 28.26 -3.25 2.55
CA LEU A 376 27.41 -2.40 1.72
C LEU A 376 26.18 -3.18 1.25
N PHE A 377 25.00 -2.59 1.41
CA PHE A 377 23.77 -2.97 0.72
C PHE A 377 23.35 -1.83 -0.22
N SER A 378 23.28 -2.11 -1.53
CA SER A 378 23.01 -1.08 -2.53
C SER A 378 21.99 -1.57 -3.54
N VAL A 379 20.84 -0.90 -3.62
CA VAL A 379 19.75 -1.23 -4.54
C VAL A 379 19.93 -0.43 -5.83
N THR A 380 20.58 -1.04 -6.80
CA THR A 380 20.93 -0.43 -8.09
C THR A 380 20.41 -1.22 -9.31
N SER A 381 19.58 -2.24 -9.07
CA SER A 381 18.99 -3.11 -10.11
C SER A 381 17.57 -3.50 -9.73
N PRO A 382 16.78 -4.11 -10.61
CA PRO A 382 15.41 -4.53 -10.34
C PRO A 382 15.28 -5.35 -9.06
N PHE A 383 14.23 -5.06 -8.29
CA PHE A 383 13.99 -5.70 -7.00
C PHE A 383 12.50 -5.94 -6.73
N ILE A 384 12.22 -6.88 -5.83
CA ILE A 384 10.89 -7.08 -5.26
C ILE A 384 10.87 -6.40 -3.90
N PHE A 385 9.73 -5.81 -3.53
CA PHE A 385 9.54 -5.30 -2.18
C PHE A 385 8.23 -5.80 -1.56
N ALA A 386 8.19 -5.79 -0.24
CA ALA A 386 6.97 -5.95 0.55
C ALA A 386 7.00 -5.01 1.75
N LEU A 387 5.92 -4.26 1.95
CA LEU A 387 5.65 -3.58 3.21
C LEU A 387 4.82 -4.53 4.07
N VAL A 388 5.34 -4.90 5.22
CA VAL A 388 4.78 -5.97 6.07
C VAL A 388 4.41 -5.41 7.44
N ASP A 389 3.25 -5.80 7.96
CA ASP A 389 2.91 -5.63 9.37
C ASP A 389 3.70 -6.63 10.22
N ASP A 390 4.49 -6.16 11.19
CA ASP A 390 5.39 -7.00 11.99
C ASP A 390 4.65 -7.99 12.92
N ALA A 391 3.38 -7.75 13.20
CA ALA A 391 2.59 -8.60 14.07
C ALA A 391 1.97 -9.78 13.33
N SER A 392 1.23 -9.52 12.28
CA SER A 392 0.51 -10.51 11.47
C SER A 392 1.34 -11.08 10.33
N LEU A 393 2.45 -10.41 9.95
CA LEU A 393 3.24 -10.64 8.74
C LEU A 393 2.42 -10.49 7.44
N ALA A 394 1.26 -9.83 7.52
CA ALA A 394 0.46 -9.52 6.36
C ALA A 394 1.16 -8.47 5.49
N PRO A 395 1.33 -8.70 4.19
CA PRO A 395 1.82 -7.69 3.28
C PRO A 395 0.74 -6.63 3.03
N LEU A 396 1.04 -5.41 3.43
CA LEU A 396 0.22 -4.22 3.20
C LEU A 396 0.36 -3.75 1.76
N PHE A 397 1.60 -3.80 1.24
CA PHE A 397 1.99 -3.61 -0.15
C PHE A 397 2.97 -4.67 -0.58
N MET A 398 2.92 -4.99 -1.85
CA MET A 398 3.93 -5.77 -2.55
C MET A 398 4.14 -5.18 -3.93
N GLY A 399 5.35 -5.34 -4.47
CA GLY A 399 5.59 -4.88 -5.82
C GLY A 399 6.92 -5.34 -6.40
N ILE A 400 7.01 -5.13 -7.70
CA ILE A 400 8.21 -5.33 -8.50
C ILE A 400 8.60 -3.99 -9.08
N VAL A 401 9.82 -3.55 -8.81
CA VAL A 401 10.37 -2.31 -9.33
C VAL A 401 11.46 -2.64 -10.31
N THR A 402 11.18 -2.46 -11.60
CA THR A 402 12.18 -2.60 -12.66
C THR A 402 12.71 -1.26 -13.13
N ASN A 403 11.96 -0.17 -12.92
CA ASN A 403 12.39 1.19 -13.20
C ASN A 403 11.89 2.15 -12.11
N PRO A 404 12.76 2.65 -11.22
CA PRO A 404 12.38 3.58 -10.16
C PRO A 404 12.10 5.02 -10.64
N ALA A 405 12.43 5.33 -11.90
CA ALA A 405 12.22 6.65 -12.51
C ALA A 405 11.66 6.49 -13.93
N PRO A 406 10.40 5.99 -14.07
CA PRO A 406 9.84 5.64 -15.39
C PRO A 406 9.67 6.84 -16.33
N ASP A 407 9.65 8.07 -15.79
CA ASP A 407 9.53 9.31 -16.57
C ASP A 407 10.88 9.82 -17.11
N ASN A 408 12.00 9.19 -16.71
CA ASN A 408 13.33 9.55 -17.19
C ASN A 408 13.71 8.69 -18.40
N ASP A 409 14.33 9.31 -19.41
CA ASP A 409 14.88 8.59 -20.55
C ASP A 409 16.02 7.64 -20.10
N PRO A 410 16.03 6.38 -20.54
CA PRO A 410 17.12 5.46 -20.27
C PRO A 410 18.43 5.95 -20.89
N MET A 411 19.52 5.86 -20.14
CA MET A 411 20.88 6.11 -20.62
C MET A 411 21.51 4.78 -21.03
N LEU A 412 22.21 4.76 -22.19
CA LEU A 412 23.00 3.61 -22.59
C LEU A 412 24.18 3.45 -21.63
N ASN A 413 24.41 2.26 -21.18
CA ASN A 413 25.59 1.92 -20.38
C ASN A 413 26.80 1.83 -21.33
N ASP A 414 27.76 2.74 -21.19
CA ASP A 414 29.07 2.57 -21.83
C ASP A 414 29.68 1.28 -21.28
N GLY A 415 29.93 0.33 -22.17
CA GLY A 415 30.55 -0.96 -21.82
C GLY A 415 31.89 -0.72 -21.09
N PRO A 416 32.46 -1.72 -20.41
CA PRO A 416 33.69 -1.54 -19.66
C PRO A 416 34.75 -0.94 -20.57
N LEU A 417 35.29 0.21 -20.15
CA LEU A 417 36.38 0.92 -20.78
C LEU A 417 37.50 -0.08 -21.15
N GLY A 418 37.53 -0.45 -22.43
CA GLY A 418 38.64 -1.20 -22.97
C GLY A 418 39.90 -0.36 -22.78
N ASN A 419 40.90 -0.94 -22.16
CA ASN A 419 42.25 -0.41 -22.06
C ASN A 419 42.69 0.18 -23.39
N SER A 420 42.63 1.50 -23.52
CA SER A 420 43.33 2.23 -24.58
C SER A 420 44.79 2.22 -24.23
N THR A 421 45.50 1.25 -24.79
CA THR A 421 46.94 1.29 -24.90
C THR A 421 47.32 2.56 -25.71
N MET A 422 47.96 3.49 -25.05
CA MET A 422 48.72 4.55 -25.68
C MET A 422 49.67 3.94 -26.71
N SER A 423 49.53 4.32 -27.98
CA SER A 423 50.61 4.25 -28.95
C SER A 423 50.86 5.69 -29.43
N ASP A 424 51.90 6.25 -28.85
CA ASP A 424 52.63 7.38 -29.43
C ASP A 424 53.17 6.97 -30.80
N GLN A 425 52.95 7.79 -31.81
CA GLN A 425 54.05 8.31 -32.69
C GLN A 425 53.55 9.34 -33.72
N PRO A 426 54.46 10.21 -34.20
CA PRO A 426 54.12 11.53 -34.65
C PRO A 426 54.31 11.79 -36.17
N THR A 427 53.73 12.91 -36.58
CA THR A 427 54.09 13.80 -37.70
C THR A 427 54.25 13.25 -39.11
N THR A 428 53.60 13.89 -40.04
CA THR A 428 54.20 14.78 -41.05
C THR A 428 53.17 15.52 -41.91
N ASP A 429 53.47 16.77 -42.11
CA ASP A 429 52.91 17.74 -43.05
C ASP A 429 52.77 17.21 -44.49
N SER A 430 51.74 17.68 -45.21
CA SER A 430 51.92 18.42 -46.45
C SER A 430 50.58 18.71 -47.16
N ASP A 431 50.29 19.98 -47.28
CA ASP A 431 49.84 20.76 -48.45
C ASP A 431 48.94 20.14 -49.54
N ARG A 432 47.85 20.82 -49.76
CA ARG A 432 47.44 21.59 -50.99
C ARG A 432 45.93 21.69 -51.08
N GLU A 433 45.47 22.87 -50.88
CA GLU A 433 44.90 23.80 -51.86
C GLU A 433 44.09 23.23 -53.04
N ARG A 434 42.95 23.83 -53.17
CA ARG A 434 42.15 24.36 -54.33
C ARG A 434 40.74 23.81 -54.33
N ASP A 435 39.73 24.45 -54.61
CA ASP A 435 39.33 25.82 -55.05
C ASP A 435 37.81 25.79 -55.28
N ILE A 436 37.16 26.84 -54.85
CA ILE A 436 36.21 27.70 -55.56
C ILE A 436 34.81 27.17 -56.02
N ASN A 437 33.82 27.94 -55.58
CA ASN A 437 32.59 28.42 -56.28
C ASN A 437 31.43 27.46 -56.44
N SER A 438 30.23 27.89 -56.29
CA SER A 438 29.54 29.16 -56.42
C SER A 438 28.02 29.01 -56.09
N LYS A 439 27.52 30.11 -55.59
CA LYS A 439 26.29 30.86 -55.93
C LYS A 439 24.95 30.28 -55.43
N GLN A 440 24.37 31.06 -54.54
CA GLN A 440 23.31 32.09 -54.76
C GLN A 440 21.97 31.48 -55.06
N SER A 441 20.89 31.87 -54.49
CA SER A 441 20.24 33.16 -54.21
C SER A 441 18.81 32.74 -53.79
N SER A 442 18.02 33.34 -53.02
CA SER A 442 17.52 34.67 -52.74
C SER A 442 16.34 34.53 -51.73
N LYS A 443 16.26 35.37 -50.70
CA LYS A 443 15.37 36.56 -50.61
C LYS A 443 13.88 36.20 -50.67
N THR A 444 13.06 36.65 -49.77
CA THR A 444 12.66 38.00 -49.31
C THR A 444 11.77 37.85 -48.08
N GLU A 445 11.96 38.60 -47.01
CA GLU A 445 11.27 39.89 -46.66
C GLU A 445 9.77 39.71 -46.43
N SER A 446 9.12 40.22 -45.42
CA SER A 446 9.27 41.48 -44.64
C SER A 446 8.27 41.41 -43.45
N ALA A 447 8.60 41.89 -42.28
CA ALA A 447 8.35 43.25 -41.76
C ALA A 447 6.90 43.40 -41.28
N GLU A 448 6.62 43.85 -40.18
CA GLU A 448 6.70 45.01 -39.30
C GLU A 448 5.46 44.96 -38.40
N CYS A 449 5.35 45.39 -37.26
CA CYS A 449 5.79 46.48 -36.42
C CYS A 449 4.67 46.88 -35.47
N SER A 450 5.03 47.22 -34.27
CA SER A 450 4.49 48.30 -33.44
C SER A 450 3.13 48.08 -32.74
N SER A 451 2.87 48.45 -31.51
CA SER A 451 3.47 49.45 -30.61
C SER A 451 2.79 49.36 -29.24
N MET A 452 3.58 49.52 -28.18
CA MET A 452 3.46 50.51 -27.09
C MET A 452 2.14 50.74 -26.39
N ALA A 453 2.18 50.59 -25.06
CA ALA A 453 2.14 51.63 -24.00
C ALA A 453 1.94 50.98 -22.63
N SER A 454 2.89 50.91 -21.75
CA SER A 454 3.28 51.82 -20.64
C SER A 454 2.12 52.41 -19.83
N CYS A 455 2.16 52.10 -18.51
CA CYS A 455 2.05 53.03 -17.35
C CYS A 455 2.02 52.20 -16.06
N SER A 456 3.08 52.15 -15.30
CA SER A 456 3.39 52.98 -14.12
C SER A 456 2.70 52.54 -12.81
N ALA A 457 3.53 52.07 -11.89
CA ALA A 457 3.28 52.03 -10.44
C ALA A 457 3.33 53.45 -9.85
N PRO A 458 2.93 53.70 -8.59
CA PRO A 458 3.90 53.57 -7.52
C PRO A 458 3.35 53.23 -6.08
N PHE A 459 4.23 52.64 -5.27
CA PHE A 459 4.69 52.94 -3.90
C PHE A 459 3.69 53.26 -2.77
N GLY A 460 4.00 52.65 -1.63
CA GLY A 460 3.71 53.10 -0.25
C GLY A 460 3.64 51.92 0.71
N GLU A 461 4.76 51.53 1.28
CA GLU A 461 5.38 51.73 2.59
C GLU A 461 4.50 51.26 3.80
N ARG A 462 5.03 50.25 4.46
CA ARG A 462 5.48 50.11 5.87
C ARG A 462 4.52 50.45 6.98
N GLU A 463 4.31 49.48 7.89
CA GLU A 463 4.86 49.49 9.28
C GLU A 463 4.37 48.28 10.08
N GLN A 464 5.30 47.50 10.64
CA GLN A 464 5.22 46.84 11.92
C GLN A 464 5.77 47.84 12.96
N PRO A 465 5.74 47.66 14.32
CA PRO A 465 5.51 46.47 15.14
C PRO A 465 4.90 46.77 16.57
N HIS A 466 5.12 45.81 17.47
CA HIS A 466 5.09 45.78 18.97
C HIS A 466 3.83 45.26 19.66
N SER A 467 3.93 44.02 20.17
CA SER A 467 4.25 43.53 21.54
C SER A 467 3.50 44.18 22.69
N LEU A 468 2.89 43.37 23.50
CA LEU A 468 3.02 43.19 24.95
C LEU A 468 1.69 42.90 25.68
N ASN A 469 1.74 41.75 26.31
CA ASN A 469 1.32 41.42 27.68
C ASN A 469 -0.10 41.68 28.22
N GLU A 470 -0.59 40.55 28.70
CA GLU A 470 -1.07 40.30 30.10
C GLU A 470 -2.46 40.73 30.53
N LEU A 471 -3.07 39.74 31.15
CA LEU A 471 -3.87 39.69 32.39
C LEU A 471 -5.40 39.74 32.32
N GLU A 472 -5.89 38.58 32.80
CA GLU A 472 -6.98 38.40 33.78
C GLU A 472 -8.43 38.83 33.50
N GLY A 473 -9.29 37.83 33.63
CA GLY A 473 -10.37 37.88 34.61
C GLY A 473 -11.75 38.31 34.13
N GLY A 474 -12.71 37.41 34.28
CA GLY A 474 -14.03 37.92 34.64
C GLY A 474 -15.24 37.35 33.88
N ASN A 475 -15.84 36.39 34.51
CA ASN A 475 -17.28 36.07 34.62
C ASN A 475 -18.28 37.08 34.04
N GLY A 476 -19.33 36.58 33.38
CA GLY A 476 -20.56 37.34 33.25
C GLY A 476 -21.61 36.75 32.32
N GLN A 477 -22.62 36.20 32.90
CA GLN A 477 -23.85 35.63 32.37
C GLN A 477 -24.76 36.59 31.58
N LYS A 478 -25.63 35.95 30.71
CA LYS A 478 -27.02 36.28 30.34
C LYS A 478 -27.24 37.33 29.21
N LYS A 479 -27.97 37.02 28.18
CA LYS A 479 -29.41 36.81 28.02
C LYS A 479 -29.78 36.81 26.51
N THR A 480 -30.65 35.90 26.17
CA THR A 480 -31.71 35.90 25.17
C THR A 480 -32.13 37.22 24.54
N GLU A 481 -32.34 37.22 23.22
CA GLU A 481 -33.57 37.75 22.63
C GLU A 481 -33.78 37.27 21.18
N ASP A 482 -34.99 36.73 20.99
CA ASP A 482 -35.69 36.43 19.76
C ASP A 482 -35.79 37.61 18.82
N ARG A 483 -35.78 37.37 17.51
CA ARG A 483 -36.74 38.00 16.59
C ARG A 483 -36.83 37.24 15.25
N SER A 484 -38.02 36.71 15.07
CA SER A 484 -38.66 36.27 13.82
C SER A 484 -38.84 37.41 12.81
N CYS A 485 -38.81 37.04 11.51
CA CYS A 485 -39.71 37.54 10.46
C CYS A 485 -39.49 36.72 9.16
N SER A 486 -40.36 35.83 8.85
CA SER A 486 -41.52 35.88 7.94
C SER A 486 -41.17 35.96 6.43
N LYS A 487 -41.62 34.90 5.75
CA LYS A 487 -41.81 34.76 4.29
C LYS A 487 -42.81 35.81 3.72
N PRO A 488 -42.84 35.98 2.39
CA PRO A 488 -44.06 35.51 1.75
C PRO A 488 -43.84 34.68 0.48
N ASP A 489 -44.87 33.86 0.26
CA ASP A 489 -45.25 33.12 -0.95
C ASP A 489 -45.47 34.07 -2.15
N ASP A 490 -45.32 33.51 -3.37
CA ASP A 490 -46.40 33.42 -4.36
C ASP A 490 -45.97 32.69 -5.64
N SER A 491 -46.60 31.61 -5.88
CA SER A 491 -47.52 31.21 -7.00
C SER A 491 -46.93 30.94 -8.39
N VAL A 492 -47.13 29.72 -8.80
CA VAL A 492 -47.29 29.08 -10.12
C VAL A 492 -48.40 29.79 -10.95
N PRO A 493 -48.56 29.74 -12.33
CA PRO A 493 -48.45 28.52 -13.17
C PRO A 493 -47.97 28.74 -14.63
N ALA A 494 -47.55 27.73 -15.28
CA ALA A 494 -48.04 27.11 -16.53
C ALA A 494 -46.97 26.07 -16.99
#